data_a901d038b3e2094514cc87e1f2517b3e
#
_entry.id   a901d038b3e2094514cc87e1f2517b3e
#
_cell.length_a   1.000
_cell.length_b   1.000
_cell.length_c   1.000
_cell.angle_alpha   90.00
_cell.angle_beta   90.00
_cell.angle_gamma   90.00
#
_symmetry.space_group_name_H-M   'P 1'
#
loop_
_entity.id
_entity.type
_entity.pdbx_description
1 polymer ?
#
loop_
_entity_poly.entity_id
_entity_poly.type
_entity_poly.pdbx_seq_one_letter_code
_entity_poly.pdbx_strand_id
1 'polypeptide(L)'
;MFSSITFIGSSVVVVLLAGYWAQKYLPPPKPKIVGIDLGTTFSCVSVYYAGSGRVEVIPDDKGRKTVPSIVAVKSKSQRLVGYDALEYSDHDPSRVLFDAKRFIGLHFNEEAFNKEKRRYPFRMWLNQTEAVYHVANNNETNDANKELNIRPEEISATVLMHLKKMAQKHLQVRRVEKAVISVPAEFDEVRRNATIQAAALAGLEVMRLISEPTAAALAYGLHQKANVSSVIIYDLGGGTLDVSVLMIMGGMFLTRAIAGKSILN
;
A
#
# COMPACT_ATOMS: atom_id res chain seq x y z
N MET A 1 60.25 14.60 -14.34
CA MET A 1 59.63 13.91 -13.17
C MET A 1 58.73 14.82 -12.33
N PHE A 2 59.10 16.09 -12.10
CA PHE A 2 58.27 17.07 -11.34
C PHE A 2 56.94 17.43 -12.04
N SER A 3 56.83 17.47 -13.35
CA SER A 3 55.62 17.87 -14.06
C SER A 3 54.48 16.85 -13.94
N SER A 4 54.80 15.55 -13.82
CA SER A 4 53.80 14.49 -13.69
C SER A 4 53.15 14.46 -12.29
N ILE A 5 53.94 14.77 -11.25
CA ILE A 5 53.43 14.80 -9.86
C ILE A 5 52.51 16.01 -9.65
N THR A 6 52.88 17.18 -10.21
CA THR A 6 52.04 18.37 -10.15
C THR A 6 50.73 18.20 -10.93
N PHE A 7 50.75 17.50 -12.07
CA PHE A 7 49.56 17.22 -12.86
C PHE A 7 48.59 16.26 -12.13
N ILE A 8 49.12 15.21 -11.48
CA ILE A 8 48.33 14.29 -10.67
C ILE A 8 47.73 15.01 -9.45
N GLY A 9 48.52 15.82 -8.76
CA GLY A 9 48.03 16.56 -7.60
C GLY A 9 46.92 17.55 -7.95
N SER A 10 47.03 18.28 -9.07
CA SER A 10 45.98 19.21 -9.53
C SER A 10 44.72 18.48 -9.96
N SER A 11 44.84 17.31 -10.62
CA SER A 11 43.69 16.50 -11.01
C SER A 11 42.90 15.99 -9.79
N VAL A 12 43.59 15.55 -8.74
CA VAL A 12 42.95 15.09 -7.49
C VAL A 12 42.20 16.26 -6.81
N VAL A 13 42.80 17.44 -6.74
CA VAL A 13 42.17 18.63 -6.16
C VAL A 13 40.89 19.00 -6.95
N VAL A 14 40.96 18.99 -8.28
CA VAL A 14 39.80 19.28 -9.14
C VAL A 14 38.67 18.28 -8.90
N VAL A 15 38.99 16.99 -8.79
CA VAL A 15 37.97 15.96 -8.50
C VAL A 15 37.34 16.14 -7.12
N LEU A 16 38.13 16.45 -6.10
CA LEU A 16 37.65 16.72 -4.74
C LEU A 16 36.76 17.97 -4.69
N LEU A 17 37.19 19.07 -5.38
CA LEU A 17 36.38 20.28 -5.49
C LEU A 17 35.06 19.99 -6.26
N ALA A 18 35.13 19.30 -7.37
CA ALA A 18 33.93 18.92 -8.13
C ALA A 18 32.98 18.05 -7.28
N GLY A 19 33.51 17.08 -6.51
CA GLY A 19 32.74 16.29 -5.56
C GLY A 19 32.09 17.14 -4.47
N TYR A 20 32.83 18.08 -3.87
CA TYR A 20 32.33 19.03 -2.88
C TYR A 20 31.20 19.90 -3.45
N TRP A 21 31.40 20.47 -4.66
CA TRP A 21 30.40 21.28 -5.34
C TRP A 21 29.17 20.46 -5.71
N ALA A 22 29.36 19.23 -6.20
CA ALA A 22 28.29 18.32 -6.49
C ALA A 22 27.45 18.01 -5.24
N GLN A 23 28.09 17.69 -4.11
CA GLN A 23 27.40 17.43 -2.85
C GLN A 23 26.62 18.63 -2.33
N LYS A 24 27.14 19.86 -2.55
CA LYS A 24 26.51 21.09 -2.05
C LYS A 24 25.40 21.63 -2.94
N TYR A 25 25.49 21.47 -4.25
CA TYR A 25 24.59 22.12 -5.22
C TYR A 25 23.74 21.18 -6.05
N LEU A 26 24.09 19.89 -6.13
CA LEU A 26 23.16 18.93 -6.75
C LEU A 26 21.99 18.64 -5.83
N PRO A 27 20.78 18.56 -6.39
CA PRO A 27 19.61 18.17 -5.61
C PRO A 27 19.84 16.77 -5.01
N PRO A 28 19.34 16.51 -3.80
CA PRO A 28 19.46 15.20 -3.18
C PRO A 28 18.80 14.13 -4.06
N PRO A 29 19.31 12.90 -4.04
CA PRO A 29 18.74 11.82 -4.84
C PRO A 29 17.27 11.60 -4.46
N LYS A 30 16.43 11.39 -5.48
CA LYS A 30 15.00 11.13 -5.27
C LYS A 30 14.80 9.81 -4.53
N PRO A 31 13.79 9.72 -3.65
CA PRO A 31 13.45 8.49 -2.97
C PRO A 31 13.18 7.34 -3.94
N LYS A 32 13.69 6.14 -3.64
CA LYS A 32 13.52 4.93 -4.47
C LYS A 32 12.51 3.96 -3.87
N ILE A 33 12.16 4.13 -2.60
CA ILE A 33 11.26 3.28 -1.84
C ILE A 33 10.10 4.14 -1.37
N VAL A 34 8.89 3.62 -1.50
CA VAL A 34 7.67 4.26 -0.99
C VAL A 34 7.14 3.48 0.21
N GLY A 35 6.51 4.20 1.14
CA GLY A 35 5.68 3.60 2.18
C GLY A 35 4.23 3.57 1.69
N ILE A 36 3.56 2.44 1.82
CA ILE A 36 2.16 2.28 1.44
C ILE A 36 1.37 1.76 2.63
N ASP A 37 0.29 2.43 2.95
CA ASP A 37 -0.77 1.91 3.78
C ASP A 37 -1.91 1.44 2.88
N LEU A 38 -2.08 0.12 2.79
CA LEU A 38 -3.14 -0.52 2.01
C LEU A 38 -4.32 -0.82 2.94
N GLY A 39 -5.16 0.17 3.19
CA GLY A 39 -6.29 0.07 4.11
C GLY A 39 -7.53 -0.59 3.48
N THR A 40 -8.47 -1.02 4.34
CA THR A 40 -9.76 -1.58 3.89
C THR A 40 -10.59 -0.53 3.17
N THR A 41 -10.74 0.66 3.74
CA THR A 41 -11.56 1.74 3.19
C THR A 41 -10.76 2.77 2.42
N PHE A 42 -9.61 3.17 2.95
CA PHE A 42 -8.71 4.15 2.34
C PHE A 42 -7.28 3.64 2.34
N SER A 43 -6.55 3.98 1.30
CA SER A 43 -5.12 3.71 1.17
C SER A 43 -4.35 5.00 0.96
N CYS A 44 -3.07 5.02 1.31
CA CYS A 44 -2.19 6.14 1.02
C CYS A 44 -0.78 5.69 0.65
N VAL A 45 -0.03 6.61 0.03
CA VAL A 45 1.38 6.41 -0.30
C VAL A 45 2.21 7.57 0.22
N SER A 46 3.38 7.27 0.73
CA SER A 46 4.30 8.23 1.32
C SER A 46 5.73 8.00 0.86
N VAL A 47 6.56 9.03 1.03
CA VAL A 47 8.00 8.96 0.78
C VAL A 47 8.78 9.53 1.95
N TYR A 48 9.98 9.02 2.13
CA TYR A 48 10.97 9.52 3.07
C TYR A 48 12.14 10.16 2.33
N TYR A 49 12.42 11.41 2.63
CA TYR A 49 13.56 12.17 2.10
C TYR A 49 14.74 12.08 3.06
N ALA A 50 15.68 11.21 2.79
CA ALA A 50 16.81 10.94 3.67
C ALA A 50 17.69 12.20 3.95
N GLY A 51 17.80 13.11 2.98
CA GLY A 51 18.59 14.33 3.15
C GLY A 51 18.00 15.33 4.15
N SER A 52 16.69 15.34 4.36
CA SER A 52 15.99 16.25 5.28
C SER A 52 15.35 15.54 6.47
N GLY A 53 15.32 14.20 6.50
CA GLY A 53 14.60 13.44 7.52
C GLY A 53 13.06 13.55 7.41
N ARG A 54 12.54 14.18 6.34
CA ARG A 54 11.12 14.48 6.18
C ARG A 54 10.37 13.28 5.60
N VAL A 55 9.23 12.97 6.19
CA VAL A 55 8.22 12.09 5.60
C VAL A 55 7.13 12.96 4.95
N GLU A 56 6.68 12.57 3.77
CA GLU A 56 5.60 13.22 3.05
C GLU A 56 4.60 12.20 2.55
N VAL A 57 3.31 12.40 2.91
CA VAL A 57 2.22 11.66 2.30
C VAL A 57 1.88 12.34 0.97
N ILE A 58 1.94 11.56 -0.11
CA ILE A 58 1.76 12.04 -1.47
C ILE A 58 0.27 12.29 -1.73
N PRO A 59 -0.13 13.52 -2.09
CA PRO A 59 -1.51 13.81 -2.44
C PRO A 59 -1.83 13.37 -3.87
N ASP A 60 -3.12 13.20 -4.15
CA ASP A 60 -3.62 13.12 -5.53
C ASP A 60 -3.65 14.52 -6.21
N ASP A 61 -4.15 14.57 -7.44
CA ASP A 61 -4.23 15.81 -8.23
C ASP A 61 -5.17 16.86 -7.64
N LYS A 62 -6.06 16.47 -6.73
CA LYS A 62 -6.97 17.35 -5.99
C LYS A 62 -6.47 17.69 -4.57
N GLY A 63 -5.25 17.28 -4.22
CA GLY A 63 -4.63 17.52 -2.91
C GLY A 63 -5.04 16.56 -1.81
N ARG A 64 -5.79 15.50 -2.11
CA ARG A 64 -6.25 14.52 -1.12
C ARG A 64 -5.14 13.51 -0.83
N LYS A 65 -4.88 13.26 0.44
CA LYS A 65 -3.78 12.39 0.89
C LYS A 65 -4.17 10.91 1.01
N THR A 66 -5.45 10.61 0.90
CA THR A 66 -5.98 9.24 0.94
C THR A 66 -6.77 8.95 -0.33
N VAL A 67 -6.74 7.71 -0.76
CA VAL A 67 -7.47 7.20 -1.93
C VAL A 67 -8.42 6.12 -1.43
N PRO A 68 -9.71 6.15 -1.76
CA PRO A 68 -10.63 5.05 -1.47
C PRO A 68 -10.11 3.73 -2.04
N SER A 69 -10.12 2.66 -1.24
CA SER A 69 -9.68 1.32 -1.65
C SER A 69 -10.76 0.61 -2.48
N ILE A 70 -11.22 1.28 -3.54
CA ILE A 70 -12.36 0.92 -4.37
C ILE A 70 -11.92 0.83 -5.83
N VAL A 71 -12.40 -0.17 -6.54
CA VAL A 71 -12.11 -0.40 -7.97
C VAL A 71 -13.42 -0.63 -8.72
N ALA A 72 -13.72 0.21 -9.71
CA ALA A 72 -14.79 -0.02 -10.64
C ALA A 72 -14.27 -0.72 -11.91
N VAL A 73 -14.91 -1.82 -12.30
CA VAL A 73 -14.52 -2.65 -13.45
C VAL A 73 -15.47 -2.35 -14.62
N LYS A 74 -15.05 -1.44 -15.50
CA LYS A 74 -15.83 -1.08 -16.71
C LYS A 74 -15.72 -2.17 -17.79
N SER A 75 -14.51 -2.74 -17.94
CA SER A 75 -14.23 -3.84 -18.86
C SER A 75 -13.00 -4.63 -18.38
N LYS A 76 -12.60 -5.68 -19.10
CA LYS A 76 -11.41 -6.48 -18.79
C LYS A 76 -10.13 -5.61 -18.71
N SER A 77 -10.02 -4.58 -19.55
CA SER A 77 -8.85 -3.69 -19.66
C SER A 77 -9.04 -2.32 -18.99
N GLN A 78 -10.28 -1.93 -18.66
CA GLN A 78 -10.57 -0.61 -18.11
C GLN A 78 -11.07 -0.70 -16.69
N ARG A 79 -10.27 -0.19 -15.76
CA ARG A 79 -10.58 -0.10 -14.33
C ARG A 79 -10.42 1.34 -13.86
N LEU A 80 -11.36 1.81 -13.06
CA LEU A 80 -11.27 3.07 -12.31
C LEU A 80 -10.87 2.75 -10.87
N VAL A 81 -10.20 3.69 -10.21
CA VAL A 81 -9.71 3.48 -8.83
C VAL A 81 -10.01 4.71 -7.98
N GLY A 82 -10.28 4.49 -6.72
CA GLY A 82 -10.43 5.56 -5.76
C GLY A 82 -11.70 6.38 -5.99
N TYR A 83 -11.57 7.69 -6.03
CA TYR A 83 -12.71 8.59 -6.17
C TYR A 83 -13.44 8.46 -7.51
N ASP A 84 -12.71 8.17 -8.59
CA ASP A 84 -13.34 7.95 -9.90
C ASP A 84 -14.18 6.66 -9.88
N ALA A 85 -13.76 5.64 -9.13
CA ALA A 85 -14.54 4.42 -8.93
C ALA A 85 -15.74 4.67 -8.01
N LEU A 86 -15.60 5.55 -7.01
CA LEU A 86 -16.70 5.93 -6.12
C LEU A 86 -17.78 6.70 -6.89
N GLU A 87 -17.41 7.65 -7.73
CA GLU A 87 -18.34 8.36 -8.62
C GLU A 87 -19.07 7.41 -9.59
N TYR A 88 -18.37 6.36 -10.05
CA TYR A 88 -18.98 5.35 -10.93
C TYR A 88 -20.02 4.49 -10.19
N SER A 89 -20.02 4.42 -8.87
CA SER A 89 -20.98 3.62 -8.09
C SER A 89 -22.44 4.09 -8.26
N ASP A 90 -22.64 5.35 -8.59
CA ASP A 90 -23.97 5.92 -8.87
C ASP A 90 -24.57 5.38 -10.18
N HIS A 91 -23.72 4.86 -11.07
CA HIS A 91 -24.15 4.30 -12.37
C HIS A 91 -24.37 2.79 -12.30
N ASP A 92 -23.40 2.06 -11.72
CA ASP A 92 -23.46 0.59 -11.63
C ASP A 92 -22.70 0.09 -10.39
N PRO A 93 -23.37 0.04 -9.23
CA PRO A 93 -22.76 -0.43 -7.99
C PRO A 93 -22.32 -1.89 -8.03
N SER A 94 -22.91 -2.72 -8.91
CA SER A 94 -22.55 -4.13 -9.04
C SER A 94 -21.17 -4.38 -9.62
N ARG A 95 -20.57 -3.34 -10.23
CA ARG A 95 -19.23 -3.36 -10.81
C ARG A 95 -18.18 -2.64 -9.97
N VAL A 96 -18.58 -2.12 -8.81
CA VAL A 96 -17.71 -1.37 -7.90
C VAL A 96 -17.31 -2.28 -6.75
N LEU A 97 -16.06 -2.73 -6.78
CA LEU A 97 -15.50 -3.73 -5.88
C LEU A 97 -14.68 -3.05 -4.79
N PHE A 98 -14.90 -3.44 -3.55
CA PHE A 98 -14.23 -2.89 -2.38
C PHE A 98 -14.02 -3.97 -1.30
N ASP A 99 -13.42 -3.60 -0.18
CA ASP A 99 -13.12 -4.49 0.94
C ASP A 99 -12.19 -5.68 0.59
N ALA A 100 -11.37 -5.56 -0.46
CA ALA A 100 -10.46 -6.63 -0.87
C ALA A 100 -9.53 -7.10 0.27
N LYS A 101 -9.13 -6.20 1.16
CA LYS A 101 -8.31 -6.52 2.34
C LYS A 101 -8.98 -7.47 3.31
N ARG A 102 -10.32 -7.54 3.34
CA ARG A 102 -11.07 -8.49 4.18
C ARG A 102 -11.01 -9.90 3.65
N PHE A 103 -10.84 -10.06 2.33
CA PHE A 103 -10.90 -11.35 1.65
C PHE A 103 -9.52 -11.89 1.27
N ILE A 104 -8.51 -11.02 1.15
CA ILE A 104 -7.17 -11.37 0.67
C ILE A 104 -6.54 -12.48 1.54
N GLY A 105 -6.18 -13.59 0.91
CA GLY A 105 -5.57 -14.74 1.56
C GLY A 105 -6.41 -15.39 2.66
N LEU A 106 -7.74 -15.14 2.71
CA LEU A 106 -8.63 -15.71 3.70
C LEU A 106 -9.40 -16.91 3.12
N HIS A 107 -9.41 -18.00 3.88
CA HIS A 107 -10.17 -19.19 3.55
C HIS A 107 -11.50 -19.19 4.29
N PHE A 108 -12.58 -19.41 3.56
CA PHE A 108 -13.95 -19.45 4.07
C PHE A 108 -14.53 -20.85 4.02
N ASN A 109 -15.35 -21.20 5.00
CA ASN A 109 -16.38 -22.22 4.82
C ASN A 109 -17.61 -21.58 4.14
N GLU A 110 -18.48 -22.40 3.57
CA GLU A 110 -19.65 -21.92 2.82
C GLU A 110 -20.62 -21.08 3.66
N GLU A 111 -20.83 -21.44 4.92
CA GLU A 111 -21.75 -20.74 5.81
C GLU A 111 -21.27 -19.31 6.11
N ALA A 112 -20.00 -19.18 6.55
CA ALA A 112 -19.39 -17.89 6.83
C ALA A 112 -19.36 -17.00 5.57
N PHE A 113 -19.01 -17.58 4.42
CA PHE A 113 -19.00 -16.86 3.15
C PHE A 113 -20.40 -16.39 2.74
N ASN A 114 -21.42 -17.26 2.84
CA ASN A 114 -22.79 -16.92 2.48
C ASN A 114 -23.37 -15.82 3.38
N LYS A 115 -22.94 -15.74 4.64
CA LYS A 115 -23.29 -14.64 5.54
C LYS A 115 -22.60 -13.34 5.09
N GLU A 116 -21.30 -13.40 4.80
CA GLU A 116 -20.51 -12.21 4.46
C GLU A 116 -20.91 -11.61 3.11
N LYS A 117 -21.06 -12.42 2.07
CA LYS A 117 -21.38 -11.93 0.71
C LYS A 117 -22.70 -11.15 0.60
N ARG A 118 -23.65 -11.35 1.52
CA ARG A 118 -24.94 -10.62 1.53
C ARG A 118 -24.79 -9.13 1.82
N ARG A 119 -23.63 -8.70 2.28
CA ARG A 119 -23.32 -7.30 2.65
C ARG A 119 -22.92 -6.46 1.46
N TYR A 120 -22.68 -7.09 0.31
CA TYR A 120 -22.09 -6.43 -0.85
C TYR A 120 -23.08 -6.34 -2.02
N PRO A 121 -23.07 -5.24 -2.78
CA PRO A 121 -23.92 -5.07 -3.95
C PRO A 121 -23.43 -5.85 -5.18
N PHE A 122 -22.19 -6.31 -5.16
CA PHE A 122 -21.57 -7.09 -6.23
C PHE A 122 -21.66 -8.59 -5.96
N ARG A 123 -21.53 -9.38 -7.01
CA ARG A 123 -21.57 -10.84 -6.91
C ARG A 123 -20.22 -11.41 -6.49
N MET A 124 -20.28 -12.44 -5.64
CA MET A 124 -19.09 -13.19 -5.21
C MET A 124 -19.44 -14.67 -5.11
N TRP A 125 -18.44 -15.52 -5.33
CA TRP A 125 -18.50 -16.94 -5.05
C TRP A 125 -17.22 -17.46 -4.41
N LEU A 126 -17.24 -18.73 -3.98
CA LEU A 126 -16.04 -19.44 -3.53
C LEU A 126 -15.44 -20.21 -4.70
N ASN A 127 -14.14 -20.02 -4.93
CA ASN A 127 -13.30 -20.96 -5.66
C ASN A 127 -12.58 -21.81 -4.61
N GLN A 128 -13.05 -23.06 -4.43
CA GLN A 128 -12.66 -23.90 -3.29
C GLN A 128 -13.01 -23.22 -1.94
N THR A 129 -12.08 -22.54 -1.33
CA THR A 129 -12.24 -21.81 -0.05
C THR A 129 -11.95 -20.31 -0.18
N GLU A 130 -11.50 -19.85 -1.33
CA GLU A 130 -11.13 -18.45 -1.56
C GLU A 130 -12.28 -17.67 -2.19
N ALA A 131 -12.50 -16.44 -1.70
CA ALA A 131 -13.51 -15.56 -2.26
C ALA A 131 -13.05 -15.00 -3.62
N VAL A 132 -13.96 -14.97 -4.58
CA VAL A 132 -13.72 -14.41 -5.92
C VAL A 132 -14.86 -13.46 -6.26
N TYR A 133 -14.50 -12.26 -6.70
CA TYR A 133 -15.43 -11.27 -7.22
C TYR A 133 -15.86 -11.64 -8.63
N HIS A 134 -17.15 -11.45 -8.90
CA HIS A 134 -17.72 -11.75 -10.20
C HIS A 134 -18.33 -10.49 -10.81
N VAL A 135 -17.88 -10.16 -12.03
CA VAL A 135 -18.39 -9.02 -12.80
C VAL A 135 -18.86 -9.50 -14.16
N ALA A 136 -20.15 -9.29 -14.46
CA ALA A 136 -20.70 -9.60 -15.77
C ALA A 136 -20.06 -8.70 -16.86
N ASN A 137 -19.67 -9.29 -17.98
CA ASN A 137 -19.14 -8.53 -19.10
C ASN A 137 -20.29 -8.19 -20.07
N ASN A 138 -20.73 -6.93 -20.09
CA ASN A 138 -21.87 -6.47 -20.88
C ASN A 138 -21.52 -6.15 -22.36
N ASN A 139 -20.33 -6.47 -22.83
CA ASN A 139 -19.98 -6.28 -24.24
C ASN A 139 -20.71 -7.32 -25.10
N GLU A 140 -21.57 -6.83 -25.97
CA GLU A 140 -22.63 -7.51 -26.76
C GLU A 140 -22.13 -8.48 -27.85
N THR A 141 -21.00 -9.11 -27.73
CA THR A 141 -20.60 -10.15 -28.68
C THR A 141 -20.74 -11.54 -28.05
N ASN A 142 -21.31 -12.46 -28.81
CA ASN A 142 -21.70 -13.83 -28.45
C ASN A 142 -20.58 -14.77 -27.99
N ASP A 143 -19.62 -14.30 -27.23
CA ASP A 143 -18.48 -15.10 -26.78
C ASP A 143 -18.60 -15.54 -25.31
N ALA A 144 -18.18 -16.78 -25.06
CA ALA A 144 -18.14 -17.45 -23.76
C ALA A 144 -17.29 -16.77 -22.68
N ASN A 145 -16.70 -15.59 -22.99
CA ASN A 145 -15.90 -14.72 -22.12
C ASN A 145 -16.72 -13.60 -21.44
N LYS A 146 -18.02 -13.85 -21.19
CA LYS A 146 -18.94 -12.83 -20.64
C LYS A 146 -18.70 -12.46 -19.18
N GLU A 147 -17.85 -13.16 -18.49
CA GLU A 147 -17.71 -13.06 -17.03
C GLU A 147 -16.27 -12.87 -16.62
N LEU A 148 -16.04 -11.90 -15.73
CA LEU A 148 -14.72 -11.66 -15.15
C LEU A 148 -14.73 -12.15 -13.71
N ASN A 149 -13.84 -13.11 -13.45
CA ASN A 149 -13.52 -13.58 -12.11
C ASN A 149 -12.26 -12.89 -11.64
N ILE A 150 -12.36 -12.13 -10.55
CA ILE A 150 -11.29 -11.26 -10.07
C ILE A 150 -11.00 -11.65 -8.62
N ARG A 151 -9.74 -11.96 -8.34
CA ARG A 151 -9.31 -12.29 -6.97
C ARG A 151 -9.10 -11.01 -6.14
N PRO A 152 -9.20 -11.09 -4.81
CA PRO A 152 -8.90 -9.97 -3.90
C PRO A 152 -7.51 -9.37 -4.13
N GLU A 153 -6.51 -10.21 -4.45
CA GLU A 153 -5.15 -9.77 -4.78
C GLU A 153 -5.12 -8.87 -6.01
N GLU A 154 -5.94 -9.13 -7.01
CA GLU A 154 -5.98 -8.33 -8.25
C GLU A 154 -6.65 -6.97 -8.03
N ILE A 155 -7.65 -6.89 -7.13
CA ILE A 155 -8.24 -5.62 -6.70
C ILE A 155 -7.21 -4.82 -5.91
N SER A 156 -6.58 -5.44 -4.93
CA SER A 156 -5.50 -4.84 -4.15
C SER A 156 -4.35 -4.36 -5.04
N ALA A 157 -3.92 -5.17 -6.02
CA ALA A 157 -2.91 -4.80 -7.01
C ALA A 157 -3.32 -3.58 -7.83
N THR A 158 -4.60 -3.47 -8.19
CA THR A 158 -5.12 -2.32 -8.95
C THR A 158 -5.03 -1.03 -8.13
N VAL A 159 -5.35 -1.08 -6.83
CA VAL A 159 -5.14 0.05 -5.90
C VAL A 159 -3.66 0.39 -5.76
N LEU A 160 -2.81 -0.62 -5.56
CA LEU A 160 -1.35 -0.43 -5.45
C LEU A 160 -0.74 0.17 -6.73
N MET A 161 -1.20 -0.24 -7.92
CA MET A 161 -0.78 0.39 -9.19
C MET A 161 -1.17 1.87 -9.27
N HIS A 162 -2.34 2.23 -8.76
CA HIS A 162 -2.77 3.63 -8.70
C HIS A 162 -1.86 4.44 -7.78
N LEU A 163 -1.61 3.98 -6.56
CA LEU A 163 -0.72 4.63 -5.59
C LEU A 163 0.72 4.75 -6.13
N LYS A 164 1.21 3.71 -6.81
CA LYS A 164 2.51 3.73 -7.50
C LYS A 164 2.58 4.83 -8.55
N LYS A 165 1.53 4.97 -9.39
CA LYS A 165 1.46 6.04 -10.40
C LYS A 165 1.44 7.43 -9.76
N MET A 166 0.71 7.62 -8.66
CA MET A 166 0.73 8.87 -7.90
C MET A 166 2.16 9.20 -7.43
N ALA A 167 2.86 8.21 -6.85
CA ALA A 167 4.23 8.40 -6.40
C ALA A 167 5.19 8.71 -7.56
N GLN A 168 5.08 8.03 -8.70
CA GLN A 168 5.88 8.30 -9.89
C GLN A 168 5.67 9.74 -10.40
N LYS A 169 4.42 10.20 -10.46
CA LYS A 169 4.06 11.54 -10.88
C LYS A 169 4.62 12.60 -9.92
N HIS A 170 4.39 12.43 -8.62
CA HIS A 170 4.84 13.37 -7.59
C HIS A 170 6.37 13.49 -7.55
N LEU A 171 7.07 12.37 -7.58
CA LEU A 171 8.53 12.32 -7.58
C LEU A 171 9.15 12.68 -8.93
N GLN A 172 8.35 12.78 -9.99
CA GLN A 172 8.81 12.98 -11.37
C GLN A 172 9.88 11.93 -11.75
N VAL A 173 9.59 10.66 -11.47
CA VAL A 173 10.45 9.52 -11.82
C VAL A 173 9.70 8.56 -12.73
N ARG A 174 10.44 7.88 -13.61
CA ARG A 174 9.84 6.89 -14.53
C ARG A 174 9.39 5.62 -13.79
N ARG A 175 10.07 5.24 -12.71
CA ARG A 175 9.84 3.97 -12.02
C ARG A 175 9.87 4.17 -10.50
N VAL A 176 8.89 3.55 -9.85
CA VAL A 176 8.87 3.24 -8.42
C VAL A 176 8.68 1.73 -8.35
N GLU A 177 9.67 1.01 -7.86
CA GLU A 177 9.71 -0.46 -7.91
C GLU A 177 9.69 -1.10 -6.53
N LYS A 178 9.98 -0.33 -5.47
CA LYS A 178 10.16 -0.84 -4.11
C LYS A 178 9.20 -0.18 -3.14
N ALA A 179 8.62 -0.99 -2.25
CA ALA A 179 7.70 -0.51 -1.24
C ALA A 179 7.92 -1.18 0.13
N VAL A 180 7.59 -0.44 1.18
CA VAL A 180 7.28 -0.98 2.51
C VAL A 180 5.77 -0.87 2.65
N ILE A 181 5.08 -1.96 3.00
CA ILE A 181 3.62 -2.00 3.08
C ILE A 181 3.19 -2.33 4.50
N SER A 182 2.22 -1.58 5.04
CA SER A 182 1.60 -1.89 6.33
C SER A 182 0.54 -2.98 6.17
N VAL A 183 0.45 -3.86 7.18
CA VAL A 183 -0.55 -4.92 7.28
C VAL A 183 -1.05 -5.02 8.71
N PRO A 184 -2.29 -5.49 8.96
CA PRO A 184 -2.77 -5.76 10.30
C PRO A 184 -1.83 -6.68 11.08
N ALA A 185 -1.71 -6.44 12.38
CA ALA A 185 -0.82 -7.24 13.23
C ALA A 185 -1.25 -8.72 13.31
N GLU A 186 -2.55 -8.97 13.16
CA GLU A 186 -3.17 -10.29 13.16
C GLU A 186 -3.03 -11.10 11.85
N PHE A 187 -2.53 -10.46 10.77
CA PHE A 187 -2.35 -11.19 9.51
C PHE A 187 -1.38 -12.34 9.69
N ASP A 188 -1.86 -13.54 9.41
CA ASP A 188 -1.06 -14.74 9.30
C ASP A 188 -0.14 -14.73 8.05
N GLU A 189 0.68 -15.74 7.91
CA GLU A 189 1.60 -15.87 6.78
C GLU A 189 0.87 -15.97 5.42
N VAL A 190 -0.33 -16.57 5.38
CA VAL A 190 -1.09 -16.70 4.13
C VAL A 190 -1.54 -15.33 3.64
N ARG A 191 -2.12 -14.52 4.51
CA ARG A 191 -2.57 -13.16 4.21
C ARG A 191 -1.41 -12.21 3.89
N ARG A 192 -0.28 -12.36 4.61
CA ARG A 192 0.95 -11.63 4.31
C ARG A 192 1.48 -11.96 2.94
N ASN A 193 1.56 -13.23 2.57
CA ASN A 193 2.01 -13.68 1.25
C ASN A 193 1.05 -13.22 0.14
N ALA A 194 -0.26 -13.27 0.36
CA ALA A 194 -1.25 -12.74 -0.56
C ALA A 194 -1.10 -11.22 -0.79
N THR A 195 -0.75 -10.46 0.26
CA THR A 195 -0.42 -9.02 0.13
C THR A 195 0.86 -8.81 -0.70
N ILE A 196 1.89 -9.64 -0.51
CA ILE A 196 3.11 -9.60 -1.33
C ILE A 196 2.79 -9.93 -2.80
N GLN A 197 1.93 -10.93 -3.05
CA GLN A 197 1.49 -11.27 -4.40
C GLN A 197 0.74 -10.11 -5.06
N ALA A 198 -0.15 -9.43 -4.33
CA ALA A 198 -0.83 -8.23 -4.83
C ALA A 198 0.17 -7.13 -5.21
N ALA A 199 1.20 -6.92 -4.39
CA ALA A 199 2.26 -5.95 -4.70
C ALA A 199 3.08 -6.36 -5.92
N ALA A 200 3.41 -7.64 -6.08
CA ALA A 200 4.11 -8.16 -7.25
C ALA A 200 3.29 -7.98 -8.53
N LEU A 201 1.96 -8.22 -8.48
CA LEU A 201 1.05 -7.94 -9.60
C LEU A 201 1.02 -6.44 -9.97
N ALA A 202 1.23 -5.55 -8.99
CA ALA A 202 1.38 -4.11 -9.22
C ALA A 202 2.79 -3.72 -9.71
N GLY A 203 3.71 -4.67 -9.84
CA GLY A 203 5.11 -4.44 -10.20
C GLY A 203 5.88 -3.73 -9.08
N LEU A 204 5.57 -4.04 -7.82
CA LEU A 204 6.26 -3.56 -6.62
C LEU A 204 6.97 -4.73 -5.92
N GLU A 205 8.25 -4.56 -5.66
CA GLU A 205 9.03 -5.40 -4.77
C GLU A 205 8.78 -4.95 -3.32
N VAL A 206 8.26 -5.85 -2.49
CA VAL A 206 8.04 -5.56 -1.07
C VAL A 206 9.34 -5.75 -0.31
N MET A 207 9.95 -4.64 0.10
CA MET A 207 11.18 -4.65 0.91
C MET A 207 10.90 -5.12 2.34
N ARG A 208 9.72 -4.78 2.88
CA ARG A 208 9.28 -5.18 4.20
C ARG A 208 7.76 -5.03 4.33
N LEU A 209 7.14 -5.99 5.01
CA LEU A 209 5.83 -5.80 5.63
C LEU A 209 6.05 -5.32 7.07
N ILE A 210 5.30 -4.30 7.48
CA ILE A 210 5.29 -3.78 8.84
C ILE A 210 3.89 -3.88 9.42
N SER A 211 3.75 -4.20 10.70
CA SER A 211 2.42 -4.18 11.31
C SER A 211 1.88 -2.75 11.45
N GLU A 212 0.59 -2.54 11.18
CA GLU A 212 -0.06 -1.24 11.26
C GLU A 212 0.16 -0.53 12.60
N PRO A 213 -0.01 -1.19 13.76
CA PRO A 213 0.28 -0.53 15.04
C PRO A 213 1.75 -0.13 15.20
N THR A 214 2.69 -0.92 14.66
CA THR A 214 4.11 -0.54 14.66
C THR A 214 4.36 0.67 13.75
N ALA A 215 3.73 0.71 12.58
CA ALA A 215 3.84 1.84 11.66
C ALA A 215 3.28 3.12 12.31
N ALA A 216 2.13 3.04 12.97
CA ALA A 216 1.54 4.15 13.73
C ALA A 216 2.48 4.64 14.83
N ALA A 217 3.01 3.73 15.66
CA ALA A 217 3.94 4.07 16.74
C ALA A 217 5.22 4.75 16.23
N LEU A 218 5.75 4.30 15.09
CA LEU A 218 6.89 4.91 14.41
C LEU A 218 6.56 6.33 13.90
N ALA A 219 5.39 6.51 13.29
CA ALA A 219 4.95 7.80 12.78
C ALA A 219 4.80 8.87 13.88
N TYR A 220 4.41 8.46 15.08
CA TYR A 220 4.38 9.33 16.27
C TYR A 220 5.74 9.51 16.96
N GLY A 221 6.81 8.92 16.43
CA GLY A 221 8.16 9.03 16.98
C GLY A 221 8.31 8.39 18.36
N LEU A 222 7.47 7.41 18.72
CA LEU A 222 7.44 6.83 20.06
C LEU A 222 8.72 6.05 20.39
N HIS A 223 9.43 5.54 19.39
CA HIS A 223 10.72 4.85 19.54
C HIS A 223 11.85 5.75 20.06
N GLN A 224 11.68 7.08 19.96
CA GLN A 224 12.67 8.07 20.39
C GLN A 224 12.35 8.67 21.78
N LYS A 225 11.19 8.33 22.35
CA LYS A 225 10.76 8.87 23.65
C LYS A 225 11.32 8.03 24.80
N ALA A 226 12.28 8.59 25.53
CA ALA A 226 12.99 7.89 26.62
C ALA A 226 12.06 7.38 27.75
N ASN A 227 10.94 8.04 28.01
CA ASN A 227 10.05 7.74 29.14
C ASN A 227 8.82 6.91 28.74
N VAL A 228 8.78 6.37 27.52
CA VAL A 228 7.66 5.55 27.04
C VAL A 228 8.15 4.11 26.87
N SER A 229 7.69 3.22 27.75
CA SER A 229 8.03 1.79 27.71
C SER A 229 6.93 0.93 27.08
N SER A 230 5.68 1.43 27.05
CA SER A 230 4.55 0.72 26.46
C SER A 230 3.53 1.72 25.91
N VAL A 231 2.85 1.32 24.87
CA VAL A 231 1.79 2.12 24.23
C VAL A 231 0.61 1.24 23.84
N ILE A 232 -0.58 1.81 23.90
CA ILE A 232 -1.78 1.22 23.35
C ILE A 232 -2.07 1.95 22.03
N ILE A 233 -2.19 1.19 20.95
CA ILE A 233 -2.66 1.69 19.66
C ILE A 233 -4.11 1.27 19.52
N TYR A 234 -4.99 2.26 19.40
CA TYR A 234 -6.41 2.08 19.17
C TYR A 234 -6.70 2.51 17.73
N ASP A 235 -6.85 1.54 16.86
CA ASP A 235 -7.08 1.75 15.43
C ASP A 235 -8.54 1.46 15.09
N LEU A 236 -9.31 2.54 14.84
CA LEU A 236 -10.69 2.46 14.42
C LEU A 236 -10.79 2.79 12.93
N GLY A 237 -10.78 1.76 12.12
CA GLY A 237 -10.96 1.85 10.67
C GLY A 237 -12.42 1.91 10.22
N GLY A 238 -12.64 1.88 8.90
CA GLY A 238 -14.00 1.91 8.32
C GLY A 238 -14.79 0.61 8.48
N GLY A 239 -14.19 -0.45 9.01
CA GLY A 239 -14.87 -1.74 9.18
C GLY A 239 -14.29 -2.63 10.25
N THR A 240 -13.19 -2.24 10.88
CA THR A 240 -12.51 -2.96 11.96
C THR A 240 -12.14 -2.02 13.08
N LEU A 241 -12.12 -2.55 14.29
CA LEU A 241 -11.46 -1.94 15.43
C LEU A 241 -10.32 -2.88 15.85
N ASP A 242 -9.11 -2.38 15.82
CA ASP A 242 -7.92 -3.10 16.24
C ASP A 242 -7.26 -2.37 17.41
N VAL A 243 -7.05 -3.07 18.51
CA VAL A 243 -6.35 -2.55 19.68
C VAL A 243 -5.10 -3.37 19.90
N SER A 244 -3.95 -2.73 19.89
CA SER A 244 -2.66 -3.38 20.07
C SER A 244 -1.90 -2.77 21.24
N VAL A 245 -1.29 -3.61 22.06
CA VAL A 245 -0.35 -3.19 23.11
C VAL A 245 1.06 -3.46 22.61
N LEU A 246 1.84 -2.39 22.45
CA LEU A 246 3.24 -2.48 22.07
C LEU A 246 4.13 -2.13 23.25
N MET A 247 5.18 -2.93 23.47
CA MET A 247 6.28 -2.61 24.36
C MET A 247 7.42 -2.01 23.54
N ILE A 248 8.07 -0.97 24.07
CA ILE A 248 9.21 -0.30 23.45
C ILE A 248 10.48 -0.68 24.23
N MET A 249 11.42 -1.33 23.55
CA MET A 249 12.69 -1.77 24.13
C MET A 249 13.83 -1.44 23.16
N GLY A 250 14.72 -0.55 23.58
CA GLY A 250 15.89 -0.18 22.76
C GLY A 250 15.53 0.34 21.37
N GLY A 251 14.43 1.09 21.24
CA GLY A 251 13.94 1.60 19.96
C GLY A 251 13.17 0.58 19.10
N MET A 252 13.03 -0.67 19.57
CA MET A 252 12.24 -1.70 18.90
C MET A 252 10.85 -1.79 19.50
N PHE A 253 9.87 -2.17 18.68
CA PHE A 253 8.50 -2.44 19.12
C PHE A 253 8.23 -3.94 19.18
N LEU A 254 7.74 -4.40 20.33
CA LEU A 254 7.30 -5.77 20.52
C LEU A 254 5.80 -5.77 20.81
N THR A 255 5.03 -6.42 19.95
CA THR A 255 3.59 -6.61 20.17
C THR A 255 3.36 -7.58 21.32
N ARG A 256 2.69 -7.14 22.39
CA ARG A 256 2.41 -7.93 23.59
C ARG A 256 1.01 -8.52 23.60
N ALA A 257 0.06 -7.78 23.05
CA ALA A 257 -1.32 -8.23 22.95
C ALA A 257 -1.98 -7.55 21.74
N ILE A 258 -2.91 -8.26 21.16
CA ILE A 258 -3.78 -7.77 20.09
C ILE A 258 -5.20 -8.17 20.47
N ALA A 259 -6.14 -7.25 20.31
CA ALA A 259 -7.57 -7.52 20.36
C ALA A 259 -8.21 -6.73 19.23
N GLY A 260 -9.10 -7.38 18.50
CA GLY A 260 -9.79 -6.72 17.40
C GLY A 260 -11.15 -7.34 17.17
N LYS A 261 -12.01 -6.59 16.50
CA LYS A 261 -13.32 -7.05 16.07
C LYS A 261 -13.69 -6.38 14.76
N SER A 262 -14.22 -7.16 13.83
CA SER A 262 -14.94 -6.59 12.71
C SER A 262 -16.20 -5.89 13.26
N ILE A 263 -16.27 -4.57 13.12
CA ILE A 263 -17.35 -3.75 13.72
C ILE A 263 -18.63 -3.82 12.88
N LEU A 264 -18.51 -4.26 11.65
CA LEU A 264 -19.69 -4.41 10.79
C LEU A 264 -20.40 -5.72 11.12
N ASN A 265 -21.42 -5.62 11.93
CA ASN A 265 -22.49 -6.61 12.04
C ASN A 265 -23.62 -6.28 11.08
#